data_a3c13d908ec4e673adb825e30149bf1a
#
_entry.id   a3c13d908ec4e673adb825e30149bf1a
#
_cell.length_a   1.000
_cell.length_b   1.000
_cell.length_c   1.000
_cell.angle_alpha   90.00
_cell.angle_beta   90.00
_cell.angle_gamma   90.00
#
_symmetry.space_group_name_H-M   'P 1'
#
loop_
_entity.id
_entity.type
_entity.pdbx_description
1 polymer ?
#
loop_
_entity_poly.entity_id
_entity_poly.type
_entity_poly.pdbx_seq_one_letter_code
_entity_poly.pdbx_strand_id
1 'polypeptide(L)'
;MASLAKPTVYVVDDDADVLSSLRFLLETDGFAVRTFRDGPALLNAVRSTGVDCFVIDYKMPDMNGIDLAGRLRNRDIAAPIILITGYPDENISARAAAAGVRHVLQKPLLDDSIVTRIRGAIQEIRPAAG
;
A
#
# COMPACT_ATOMS: atom_id res chain seq x y z
N MET A 1 -21.13 3.65 -18.71
CA MET A 1 -20.62 4.83 -18.04
C MET A 1 -19.49 4.46 -17.09
N ALA A 2 -18.42 5.21 -17.12
CA ALA A 2 -17.31 4.95 -16.21
C ALA A 2 -17.77 5.13 -14.77
N SER A 3 -17.30 4.25 -13.89
CA SER A 3 -17.57 4.38 -12.48
C SER A 3 -16.91 5.64 -11.95
N LEU A 4 -17.64 6.40 -11.14
CA LEU A 4 -17.10 7.55 -10.44
C LEU A 4 -16.59 7.16 -9.06
N ALA A 5 -16.58 5.87 -8.75
CA ALA A 5 -16.05 5.39 -7.46
C ALA A 5 -14.57 5.69 -7.35
N LYS A 6 -14.17 6.20 -6.20
CA LYS A 6 -12.78 6.49 -5.92
C LYS A 6 -11.99 5.19 -5.74
N PRO A 7 -10.77 5.12 -6.26
CA PRO A 7 -9.90 3.98 -5.93
C PRO A 7 -9.67 3.92 -4.43
N THR A 8 -9.66 2.71 -3.88
CA THR A 8 -9.51 2.49 -2.45
C THR A 8 -8.08 2.09 -2.12
N VAL A 9 -7.46 2.81 -1.20
CA VAL A 9 -6.09 2.56 -0.73
C VAL A 9 -6.13 2.23 0.76
N TYR A 10 -5.50 1.13 1.13
CA TYR A 10 -5.32 0.74 2.53
C TYR A 10 -3.89 1.06 2.93
N VAL A 11 -3.74 1.84 4.00
CA VAL A 11 -2.44 2.31 4.49
C VAL A 11 -2.18 1.71 5.86
N VAL A 12 -1.00 1.11 6.04
CA VAL A 12 -0.60 0.50 7.30
C VAL A 12 0.71 1.12 7.77
N ASP A 13 0.70 1.69 8.96
CA ASP A 13 1.91 2.27 9.57
C ASP A 13 1.64 2.38 11.07
N ASP A 14 2.64 2.07 11.90
CA ASP A 14 2.47 2.16 13.34
C ASP A 14 2.56 3.59 13.87
N ASP A 15 2.97 4.54 13.03
CA ASP A 15 3.04 5.95 13.38
C ASP A 15 1.74 6.66 12.99
N ALA A 16 0.99 7.10 13.99
CA ALA A 16 -0.30 7.75 13.77
C ALA A 16 -0.19 9.04 12.95
N ASP A 17 0.92 9.78 13.10
CA ASP A 17 1.12 11.02 12.35
C ASP A 17 1.35 10.72 10.87
N VAL A 18 2.09 9.66 10.57
CA VAL A 18 2.28 9.22 9.18
C VAL A 18 0.94 8.81 8.57
N LEU A 19 0.13 8.06 9.31
CA LEU A 19 -1.19 7.66 8.83
C LEU A 19 -2.07 8.87 8.51
N SER A 20 -2.11 9.85 9.43
CA SER A 20 -2.91 11.05 9.22
C SER A 20 -2.45 11.84 8.02
N SER A 21 -1.13 12.00 7.86
CA SER A 21 -0.57 12.75 6.74
C SER A 21 -0.85 12.07 5.40
N LEU A 22 -0.65 10.76 5.34
CA LEU A 22 -0.92 10.02 4.11
C LEU A 22 -2.41 10.02 3.78
N ARG A 23 -3.25 9.86 4.78
CA ARG A 23 -4.69 9.90 4.56
C ARG A 23 -5.10 11.23 3.97
N PHE A 24 -4.62 12.33 4.55
CA PHE A 24 -4.95 13.67 4.04
C PHE A 24 -4.50 13.84 2.60
N LEU A 25 -3.24 13.49 2.32
CA LEU A 25 -2.66 13.61 0.98
C LEU A 25 -3.47 12.81 -0.04
N LEU A 26 -3.74 11.55 0.28
CA LEU A 26 -4.40 10.66 -0.66
C LEU A 26 -5.89 11.01 -0.86
N GLU A 27 -6.58 11.38 0.22
CA GLU A 27 -7.98 11.80 0.08
C GLU A 27 -8.10 13.09 -0.72
N THR A 28 -7.16 14.02 -0.51
CA THR A 28 -7.12 15.26 -1.29
C THR A 28 -6.97 14.97 -2.77
N ASP A 29 -6.26 13.90 -3.11
CA ASP A 29 -6.01 13.54 -4.50
C ASP A 29 -7.06 12.57 -5.08
N GLY A 30 -8.14 12.34 -4.38
CA GLY A 30 -9.28 11.61 -4.91
C GLY A 30 -9.35 10.13 -4.57
N PHE A 31 -8.57 9.66 -3.60
CA PHE A 31 -8.64 8.26 -3.15
C PHE A 31 -9.58 8.12 -1.95
N ALA A 32 -10.21 6.96 -1.84
CA ALA A 32 -10.84 6.53 -0.61
C ALA A 32 -9.78 5.81 0.22
N VAL A 33 -9.61 6.18 1.49
CA VAL A 33 -8.48 5.70 2.28
C VAL A 33 -8.98 5.05 3.57
N ARG A 34 -8.41 3.88 3.90
CA ARG A 34 -8.54 3.30 5.24
C ARG A 34 -7.14 3.13 5.82
N THR A 35 -7.02 3.41 7.10
CA THR A 35 -5.73 3.35 7.80
C THR A 35 -5.75 2.29 8.89
N PHE A 36 -4.59 1.66 9.09
CA PHE A 36 -4.43 0.60 10.09
C PHE A 36 -3.09 0.78 10.80
N ARG A 37 -3.06 0.50 12.10
CA ARG A 37 -1.88 0.70 12.93
C ARG A 37 -0.93 -0.51 12.93
N ASP A 38 -1.38 -1.65 12.44
CA ASP A 38 -0.57 -2.87 12.40
C ASP A 38 -1.10 -3.86 11.38
N GLY A 39 -0.29 -4.89 11.11
CA GLY A 39 -0.64 -5.93 10.16
C GLY A 39 -1.89 -6.73 10.52
N PRO A 40 -2.01 -7.22 11.76
CA PRO A 40 -3.21 -7.96 12.15
C PRO A 40 -4.50 -7.17 11.96
N ALA A 41 -4.51 -5.88 12.26
CA ALA A 41 -5.70 -5.04 12.06
C ALA A 41 -6.11 -5.01 10.59
N LEU A 42 -5.12 -4.85 9.68
CA LEU A 42 -5.40 -4.91 8.25
C LEU A 42 -5.95 -6.28 7.85
N LEU A 43 -5.32 -7.35 8.29
CA LEU A 43 -5.71 -8.70 7.92
C LEU A 43 -7.13 -9.04 8.38
N ASN A 44 -7.55 -8.48 9.52
CA ASN A 44 -8.91 -8.67 10.01
C ASN A 44 -9.95 -7.90 9.18
N ALA A 45 -9.54 -6.83 8.55
CA ALA A 45 -10.46 -5.96 7.81
C ALA A 45 -10.50 -6.25 6.32
N VAL A 46 -9.41 -6.77 5.76
CA VAL A 46 -9.27 -6.89 4.31
C VAL A 46 -10.13 -8.03 3.76
N ARG A 47 -10.70 -7.79 2.57
CA ARG A 47 -11.41 -8.80 1.80
C ARG A 47 -10.68 -8.99 0.48
N SER A 48 -11.00 -10.07 -0.23
CA SER A 48 -10.34 -10.39 -1.50
C SER A 48 -10.62 -9.35 -2.59
N THR A 49 -11.68 -8.56 -2.43
CA THR A 49 -12.04 -7.50 -3.38
C THR A 49 -12.24 -6.19 -2.63
N GLY A 50 -12.23 -5.07 -3.36
CA GLY A 50 -12.54 -3.77 -2.77
C GLY A 50 -11.33 -2.93 -2.42
N VAL A 51 -10.11 -3.44 -2.59
CA VAL A 51 -8.88 -2.68 -2.38
C VAL A 51 -8.15 -2.57 -3.70
N ASP A 52 -7.76 -1.36 -4.05
CA ASP A 52 -7.04 -1.11 -5.30
C ASP A 52 -5.54 -1.03 -5.12
N CYS A 53 -5.07 -0.66 -3.93
CA CYS A 53 -3.65 -0.57 -3.64
C CYS A 53 -3.41 -0.61 -2.13
N PHE A 54 -2.29 -1.21 -1.71
CA PHE A 54 -1.82 -1.18 -0.34
C PHE A 54 -0.56 -0.33 -0.24
N VAL A 55 -0.48 0.48 0.81
CA VAL A 55 0.74 1.20 1.18
C VAL A 55 1.12 0.72 2.58
N ILE A 56 2.24 0.05 2.71
CA ILE A 56 2.60 -0.68 3.93
C ILE A 56 3.99 -0.26 4.40
N ASP A 57 4.08 0.16 5.67
CA ASP A 57 5.36 0.43 6.31
C ASP A 57 6.11 -0.87 6.55
N TYR A 58 7.42 -0.87 6.30
CA TYR A 58 8.23 -2.06 6.52
C TYR A 58 8.37 -2.38 8.00
N LYS A 59 8.79 -1.40 8.81
CA LYS A 59 9.16 -1.65 10.20
C LYS A 59 7.97 -1.41 11.12
N MET A 60 7.35 -2.50 11.56
CA MET A 60 6.22 -2.45 12.47
C MET A 60 6.40 -3.51 13.55
N PRO A 61 5.83 -3.31 14.75
CA PRO A 61 5.82 -4.36 15.76
C PRO A 61 5.01 -5.57 15.29
N ASP A 62 5.30 -6.72 15.82
CA ASP A 62 4.62 -8.01 15.58
C ASP A 62 4.85 -8.58 14.19
N MET A 63 4.66 -7.79 13.14
CA MET A 63 4.73 -8.26 11.77
C MET A 63 5.25 -7.14 10.88
N ASN A 64 6.36 -7.36 10.19
CA ASN A 64 6.87 -6.35 9.27
C ASN A 64 6.07 -6.31 7.97
N GLY A 65 6.32 -5.29 7.16
CA GLY A 65 5.55 -5.08 5.93
C GLY A 65 5.75 -6.18 4.89
N ILE A 66 6.89 -6.83 4.86
CA ILE A 66 7.15 -7.94 3.94
C ILE A 66 6.37 -9.18 4.37
N ASP A 67 6.32 -9.46 5.67
CA ASP A 67 5.49 -10.55 6.19
C ASP A 67 4.03 -10.33 5.87
N LEU A 68 3.55 -9.09 6.05
CA LEU A 68 2.17 -8.74 5.75
C LEU A 68 1.88 -8.93 4.25
N ALA A 69 2.79 -8.50 3.38
CA ALA A 69 2.62 -8.70 1.94
C ALA A 69 2.47 -10.18 1.60
N GLY A 70 3.31 -11.02 2.18
CA GLY A 70 3.23 -12.47 1.98
C GLY A 70 1.89 -13.04 2.42
N ARG A 71 1.36 -12.56 3.54
CA ARG A 71 0.05 -13.01 4.02
C ARG A 71 -1.08 -12.57 3.12
N LEU A 72 -1.00 -11.38 2.56
CA LEU A 72 -1.99 -10.91 1.60
C LEU A 72 -1.99 -11.78 0.35
N ARG A 73 -0.81 -12.10 -0.17
CA ARG A 73 -0.68 -12.97 -1.34
C ARG A 73 -1.20 -14.37 -1.06
N ASN A 74 -0.99 -14.90 0.14
CA ASN A 74 -1.50 -16.20 0.53
C ASN A 74 -3.03 -16.23 0.59
N ARG A 75 -3.68 -15.10 0.69
CA ARG A 75 -5.13 -14.98 0.63
C ARG A 75 -5.64 -14.67 -0.77
N ASP A 76 -4.78 -14.77 -1.77
CA ASP A 76 -5.11 -14.47 -3.18
C ASP A 76 -5.57 -13.02 -3.38
N ILE A 77 -5.06 -12.11 -2.56
CA ILE A 77 -5.33 -10.70 -2.73
C ILE A 77 -4.26 -10.14 -3.67
N ALA A 78 -4.68 -9.72 -4.85
CA ALA A 78 -3.76 -9.38 -5.93
C ALA A 78 -3.47 -7.88 -6.06
N ALA A 79 -4.14 -7.01 -5.31
CA ALA A 79 -3.93 -5.57 -5.42
C ALA A 79 -2.45 -5.23 -5.21
N PRO A 80 -1.92 -4.24 -5.94
CA PRO A 80 -0.50 -3.88 -5.83
C PRO A 80 -0.16 -3.39 -4.43
N ILE A 81 1.05 -3.71 -3.99
CA ILE A 81 1.57 -3.34 -2.68
C ILE A 81 2.78 -2.44 -2.88
N ILE A 82 2.76 -1.29 -2.22
CA ILE A 82 3.88 -0.37 -2.16
C ILE A 82 4.41 -0.42 -0.73
N LEU A 83 5.67 -0.78 -0.58
CA LEU A 83 6.32 -0.82 0.73
C LEU A 83 7.07 0.48 0.96
N ILE A 84 6.94 1.06 2.15
CA ILE A 84 7.70 2.25 2.52
C ILE A 84 8.65 1.91 3.66
N THR A 85 9.87 2.45 3.60
CA THR A 85 10.91 2.16 4.59
C THR A 85 11.82 3.35 4.75
N GLY A 86 12.35 3.54 5.98
CA GLY A 86 13.33 4.58 6.24
C GLY A 86 14.72 4.25 5.70
N TYR A 87 15.01 2.98 5.50
CA TYR A 87 16.36 2.52 5.11
C TYR A 87 16.25 1.43 4.05
N PRO A 88 15.94 1.80 2.79
CA PRO A 88 15.91 0.81 1.73
C PRO A 88 17.30 0.28 1.45
N ASP A 89 17.41 -1.03 1.23
CA ASP A 89 18.63 -1.66 0.79
C ASP A 89 18.29 -2.80 -0.19
N GLU A 90 19.33 -3.38 -0.80
CA GLU A 90 19.13 -4.42 -1.80
C GLU A 90 18.45 -5.65 -1.22
N ASN A 91 18.74 -5.99 0.03
CA ASN A 91 18.15 -7.14 0.69
C ASN A 91 16.64 -6.94 0.90
N ILE A 92 16.25 -5.75 1.37
CA ILE A 92 14.82 -5.43 1.53
C ILE A 92 14.12 -5.46 0.17
N SER A 93 14.72 -4.85 -0.84
CA SER A 93 14.13 -4.82 -2.18
C SER A 93 13.93 -6.23 -2.76
N ALA A 94 14.92 -7.10 -2.60
CA ALA A 94 14.82 -8.48 -3.10
C ALA A 94 13.75 -9.26 -2.33
N ARG A 95 13.70 -9.14 -1.03
CA ARG A 95 12.71 -9.82 -0.20
C ARG A 95 11.31 -9.32 -0.48
N ALA A 96 11.16 -8.02 -0.67
CA ALA A 96 9.88 -7.40 -0.99
C ALA A 96 9.36 -7.91 -2.35
N ALA A 97 10.22 -7.94 -3.36
CA ALA A 97 9.84 -8.45 -4.67
C ALA A 97 9.40 -9.92 -4.57
N ALA A 98 10.12 -10.74 -3.81
CA ALA A 98 9.76 -12.13 -3.61
C ALA A 98 8.42 -12.30 -2.91
N ALA A 99 8.02 -11.34 -2.08
CA ALA A 99 6.74 -11.36 -1.39
C ALA A 99 5.60 -10.73 -2.22
N GLY A 100 5.88 -10.29 -3.43
CA GLY A 100 4.87 -9.73 -4.31
C GLY A 100 4.65 -8.23 -4.16
N VAL A 101 5.63 -7.51 -3.61
CA VAL A 101 5.60 -6.05 -3.49
C VAL A 101 5.97 -5.43 -4.84
N ARG A 102 5.23 -4.42 -5.26
CA ARG A 102 5.44 -3.78 -6.57
C ARG A 102 6.55 -2.73 -6.52
N HIS A 103 6.55 -1.89 -5.50
CA HIS A 103 7.51 -0.80 -5.36
C HIS A 103 7.95 -0.66 -3.93
N VAL A 104 9.20 -0.23 -3.72
CA VAL A 104 9.73 0.13 -2.41
C VAL A 104 10.11 1.60 -2.46
N LEU A 105 9.53 2.39 -1.56
CA LEU A 105 9.78 3.84 -1.48
C LEU A 105 10.44 4.19 -0.17
N GLN A 106 11.29 5.21 -0.20
CA GLN A 106 12.00 5.66 0.99
C GLN A 106 11.22 6.76 1.72
N LYS A 107 11.14 6.66 3.04
CA LYS A 107 10.66 7.75 3.90
C LYS A 107 11.75 8.82 4.01
N PRO A 108 11.37 10.07 4.23
CA PRO A 108 10.02 10.59 4.37
C PRO A 108 9.35 10.80 3.01
N LEU A 109 8.03 10.69 2.98
CA LEU A 109 7.24 10.92 1.77
C LEU A 109 6.85 12.40 1.73
N LEU A 110 7.76 13.23 1.25
CA LEU A 110 7.64 14.69 1.35
C LEU A 110 6.88 15.33 0.19
N ASP A 111 6.58 14.57 -0.85
CA ASP A 111 5.94 15.12 -2.05
C ASP A 111 4.89 14.15 -2.59
N ASP A 112 4.38 14.45 -3.77
CA ASP A 112 3.32 13.67 -4.39
C ASP A 112 3.80 12.40 -5.08
N SER A 113 5.05 11.99 -4.89
CA SER A 113 5.58 10.80 -5.55
C SER A 113 4.80 9.54 -5.19
N ILE A 114 4.31 9.45 -3.95
CA ILE A 114 3.49 8.32 -3.54
C ILE A 114 2.19 8.25 -4.34
N VAL A 115 1.55 9.37 -4.60
CA VAL A 115 0.32 9.44 -5.40
C VAL A 115 0.58 8.92 -6.81
N THR A 116 1.66 9.38 -7.43
CA THR A 116 2.04 8.94 -8.78
C THR A 116 2.29 7.44 -8.82
N ARG A 117 2.97 6.91 -7.80
CA ARG A 117 3.26 5.46 -7.72
C ARG A 117 1.98 4.65 -7.55
N ILE A 118 1.06 5.12 -6.71
CA ILE A 118 -0.21 4.43 -6.50
C ILE A 118 -1.01 4.40 -7.80
N ARG A 119 -1.14 5.54 -8.47
CA ARG A 119 -1.89 5.59 -9.73
C ARG A 119 -1.27 4.70 -10.79
N GLY A 120 0.05 4.72 -10.91
CA GLY A 120 0.75 3.86 -11.85
C GLY A 120 0.55 2.39 -11.55
N ALA A 121 0.62 2.01 -10.28
CA ALA A 121 0.45 0.62 -9.87
C ALA A 121 -0.97 0.12 -10.15
N ILE A 122 -1.97 0.95 -9.90
CA ILE A 122 -3.37 0.60 -10.19
C ILE A 122 -3.57 0.41 -11.69
N GLN A 123 -3.01 1.29 -12.52
CA GLN A 123 -3.13 1.19 -13.96
C GLN A 123 -2.43 -0.03 -14.53
N GLU A 124 -1.31 -0.45 -13.94
CA GLU A 124 -0.61 -1.64 -14.38
C GLU A 124 -1.47 -2.90 -14.21
N ILE A 125 -2.27 -2.94 -13.15
CA ILE A 125 -3.16 -4.07 -12.87
C ILE A 125 -4.45 -3.96 -13.71
N ARG A 126 -4.87 -2.74 -14.02
CA ARG A 126 -6.06 -2.46 -14.82
C ARG A 126 -5.63 -1.84 -16.14
N PRO A 127 -5.21 -2.67 -17.11
CA PRO A 127 -4.87 -2.11 -18.42
C PRO A 127 -6.05 -1.33 -18.94
N ALA A 128 -5.76 -0.25 -19.63
CA ALA A 128 -6.80 0.59 -20.20
C ALA A 128 -7.76 -0.31 -20.96
N ALA A 129 -9.06 -0.19 -20.64
CA ALA A 129 -10.06 -0.90 -21.37
C ALA A 129 -9.88 -0.49 -22.83
N GLY A 130 -9.46 -1.42 -23.57
CA GLY A 130 -9.12 -1.20 -24.98
C GLY A 130 -10.15 -0.41 -25.66
#